data_b2df39c01c50e38f366157fde887305f
#
_entry.id   b2df39c01c50e38f366157fde887305f
#
_cell.length_a   1.000
_cell.length_b   1.000
_cell.length_c   1.000
_cell.angle_alpha   90.00
_cell.angle_beta   90.00
_cell.angle_gamma   90.00
#
_symmetry.space_group_name_H-M   'P 1'
#
loop_
_entity.id
_entity.type
_entity.pdbx_description
1 polymer ?
#
loop_
_entity_poly.entity_id
_entity_poly.type
_entity_poly.pdbx_seq_one_letter_code
_entity_poly.pdbx_strand_id
1 'polypeptide(L)'
;YQFGSFGHRDAAVRQKALEHMEECAQIMRATGSKLMSLWFADGTNYPGQADLMERKHFFEDCLRQTHDLLPDDARMLIEYKFFEPGFYHTDVADWGMALHYARASGERAEVLVDLGHHAQGVNIEHIVAFLLDEECLGGFHFNNRKYADDDLTTGSVNLYEVFLIYREIENAAARGRGGNIAYMIDQSHIVKPKVEAMIQSVLNIQTAFARALLVDLEALTAAQSEADTVMAEEVLRAAWDTDVRPLLARVRIDLGAAADPLAAYRESGYFEHIAQQRQGVLEGAASWG
;
A
#
# COMPACT_ATOMS: atom_id res chain seq x y z
N TYR A 1 -5.09 6.22 -23.97
CA TYR A 1 -4.60 7.23 -22.99
C TYR A 1 -3.11 7.58 -23.18
N GLN A 2 -2.68 7.78 -24.42
CA GLN A 2 -1.26 8.07 -24.73
C GLN A 2 -0.70 9.29 -23.97
N PHE A 3 -1.53 10.30 -23.68
CA PHE A 3 -1.15 11.53 -22.99
C PHE A 3 -1.81 11.67 -21.61
N GLY A 4 -2.20 10.57 -21.01
CA GLY A 4 -2.85 10.50 -19.72
C GLY A 4 -4.34 10.21 -19.77
N SER A 5 -4.93 9.97 -18.63
CA SER A 5 -6.36 9.73 -18.40
C SER A 5 -7.05 10.98 -17.84
N PHE A 6 -7.04 11.14 -16.52
CA PHE A 6 -7.59 12.31 -15.83
C PHE A 6 -6.82 13.60 -16.13
N GLY A 7 -5.49 13.50 -16.34
CA GLY A 7 -4.66 14.64 -16.74
C GLY A 7 -4.74 15.01 -18.23
N HIS A 8 -5.52 14.32 -19.04
CA HIS A 8 -5.56 14.55 -20.48
C HIS A 8 -6.23 15.87 -20.84
N ARG A 9 -5.65 16.64 -21.81
CA ARG A 9 -6.19 17.93 -22.23
C ARG A 9 -7.55 17.81 -22.92
N ASP A 10 -7.74 16.75 -23.73
CA ASP A 10 -9.02 16.49 -24.40
C ASP A 10 -10.07 16.00 -23.39
N ALA A 11 -11.15 16.77 -23.26
CA ALA A 11 -12.25 16.44 -22.37
C ALA A 11 -12.94 15.10 -22.73
N ALA A 12 -12.96 14.72 -24.01
CA ALA A 12 -13.55 13.43 -24.41
C ALA A 12 -12.75 12.24 -23.88
N VAL A 13 -11.41 12.37 -23.76
CA VAL A 13 -10.56 11.34 -23.16
C VAL A 13 -10.79 11.25 -21.64
N ARG A 14 -10.90 12.40 -20.95
CA ARG A 14 -11.24 12.42 -19.52
C ARG A 14 -12.62 11.82 -19.26
N GLN A 15 -13.61 12.14 -20.11
CA GLN A 15 -14.96 11.57 -20.02
C GLN A 15 -14.91 10.03 -20.15
N LYS A 16 -14.15 9.49 -21.09
CA LYS A 16 -13.97 8.04 -21.24
C LYS A 16 -13.31 7.40 -20.00
N ALA A 17 -12.39 8.11 -19.34
CA ALA A 17 -11.80 7.63 -18.10
C ALA A 17 -12.84 7.62 -16.95
N LEU A 18 -13.71 8.64 -16.89
CA LEU A 18 -14.81 8.70 -15.91
C LEU A 18 -15.86 7.61 -16.15
N GLU A 19 -16.19 7.29 -17.40
CA GLU A 19 -17.05 6.16 -17.74
C GLU A 19 -16.49 4.84 -17.21
N HIS A 20 -15.17 4.65 -17.28
CA HIS A 20 -14.52 3.50 -16.66
C HIS A 20 -14.64 3.51 -15.12
N MET A 21 -14.55 4.67 -14.47
CA MET A 21 -14.78 4.77 -13.02
C MET A 21 -16.22 4.44 -12.65
N GLU A 22 -17.18 4.82 -13.47
CA GLU A 22 -18.59 4.44 -13.29
C GLU A 22 -18.78 2.92 -13.40
N GLU A 23 -18.15 2.26 -14.37
CA GLU A 23 -18.14 0.79 -14.49
C GLU A 23 -17.54 0.15 -13.23
N CYS A 24 -16.41 0.67 -12.72
CA CYS A 24 -15.80 0.20 -11.48
C CYS A 24 -16.76 0.36 -10.27
N ALA A 25 -17.45 1.49 -10.16
CA ALA A 25 -18.43 1.71 -9.11
C ALA A 25 -19.63 0.75 -9.22
N GLN A 26 -20.06 0.39 -10.43
CA GLN A 26 -21.09 -0.63 -10.65
C GLN A 26 -20.61 -2.02 -10.21
N ILE A 27 -19.37 -2.39 -10.52
CA ILE A 27 -18.74 -3.63 -10.05
C ILE A 27 -18.66 -3.65 -8.51
N MET A 28 -18.26 -2.54 -7.89
CA MET A 28 -18.24 -2.41 -6.43
C MET A 28 -19.61 -2.69 -5.80
N ARG A 29 -20.69 -2.12 -6.39
CA ARG A 29 -22.06 -2.39 -5.93
C ARG A 29 -22.44 -3.86 -6.06
N ALA A 30 -22.06 -4.50 -7.18
CA ALA A 30 -22.37 -5.91 -7.45
C ALA A 30 -21.60 -6.87 -6.55
N THR A 31 -20.36 -6.54 -6.20
CA THR A 31 -19.46 -7.38 -5.37
C THR A 31 -19.53 -7.06 -3.89
N GLY A 32 -20.11 -5.93 -3.51
CA GLY A 32 -20.08 -5.41 -2.13
C GLY A 32 -18.72 -4.84 -1.72
N SER A 33 -17.84 -4.53 -2.67
CA SER A 33 -16.53 -3.91 -2.40
C SER A 33 -16.72 -2.52 -1.79
N LYS A 34 -15.89 -2.19 -0.78
CA LYS A 34 -15.93 -0.93 -0.04
C LYS A 34 -14.74 -0.01 -0.31
N LEU A 35 -13.81 -0.46 -1.14
CA LEU A 35 -12.60 0.30 -1.46
C LEU A 35 -12.42 0.38 -2.97
N MET A 36 -12.18 1.60 -3.47
CA MET A 36 -11.70 1.88 -4.81
C MET A 36 -10.27 2.42 -4.69
N SER A 37 -9.28 1.61 -5.03
CA SER A 37 -7.88 2.03 -5.08
C SER A 37 -7.57 2.58 -6.47
N LEU A 38 -6.99 3.76 -6.52
CA LEU A 38 -6.68 4.50 -7.75
C LEU A 38 -5.19 4.78 -7.82
N TRP A 39 -4.51 4.10 -8.72
CA TRP A 39 -3.18 4.42 -9.17
C TRP A 39 -3.23 4.97 -10.61
N PHE A 40 -2.50 6.05 -10.86
CA PHE A 40 -2.48 6.72 -12.17
C PHE A 40 -1.09 6.67 -12.77
N ALA A 41 -0.96 6.01 -13.92
CA ALA A 41 0.22 6.13 -14.78
C ALA A 41 0.16 7.41 -15.63
N ASP A 42 -0.42 8.47 -15.09
CA ASP A 42 -0.55 9.77 -15.76
C ASP A 42 0.67 10.65 -15.47
N GLY A 43 1.10 11.38 -16.48
CA GLY A 43 2.23 12.27 -16.38
C GLY A 43 2.58 12.89 -17.73
N THR A 44 3.74 13.54 -17.81
CA THR A 44 4.31 13.99 -19.09
C THR A 44 5.71 13.42 -19.30
N ASN A 45 6.09 13.22 -20.56
CA ASN A 45 7.37 12.61 -20.94
C ASN A 45 8.45 13.66 -21.24
N TYR A 46 8.04 14.92 -21.55
CA TYR A 46 8.96 15.97 -21.93
C TYR A 46 8.56 17.32 -21.34
N PRO A 47 9.55 18.20 -21.04
CA PRO A 47 9.28 19.60 -20.66
C PRO A 47 8.45 20.32 -21.75
N GLY A 48 7.42 21.06 -21.32
CA GLY A 48 6.54 21.79 -22.24
C GLY A 48 5.47 20.97 -22.92
N GLN A 49 5.35 19.67 -22.64
CA GLN A 49 4.32 18.80 -23.23
C GLN A 49 2.91 19.20 -22.82
N ALA A 50 2.72 19.68 -21.60
CA ALA A 50 1.42 20.12 -21.10
C ALA A 50 1.55 21.27 -20.10
N ASP A 51 0.47 21.99 -19.88
CA ASP A 51 0.34 22.92 -18.75
C ASP A 51 0.08 22.12 -17.47
N LEU A 52 1.01 22.19 -16.51
CA LEU A 52 0.96 21.42 -15.27
C LEU A 52 -0.14 21.89 -14.33
N MET A 53 -0.49 23.18 -14.35
CA MET A 53 -1.60 23.72 -13.55
C MET A 53 -2.96 23.27 -14.12
N GLU A 54 -3.13 23.27 -15.43
CA GLU A 54 -4.35 22.72 -16.06
C GLU A 54 -4.51 21.23 -15.72
N ARG A 55 -3.43 20.44 -15.79
CA ARG A 55 -3.47 19.01 -15.43
C ARG A 55 -3.92 18.79 -14.00
N LYS A 56 -3.40 19.57 -13.06
CA LYS A 56 -3.84 19.53 -11.65
C LYS A 56 -5.36 19.76 -11.54
N HIS A 57 -5.89 20.76 -12.19
CA HIS A 57 -7.33 21.06 -12.15
C HIS A 57 -8.18 19.97 -12.81
N PHE A 58 -7.69 19.36 -13.88
CA PHE A 58 -8.36 18.21 -14.49
C PHE A 58 -8.41 17.00 -13.55
N PHE A 59 -7.33 16.74 -12.83
CA PHE A 59 -7.30 15.69 -11.80
C PHE A 59 -8.29 15.97 -10.66
N GLU A 60 -8.30 17.18 -10.11
CA GLU A 60 -9.22 17.58 -9.05
C GLU A 60 -10.68 17.39 -9.46
N ASP A 61 -11.03 17.80 -10.69
CA ASP A 61 -12.39 17.66 -11.20
C ASP A 61 -12.78 16.20 -11.43
N CYS A 62 -11.93 15.41 -12.07
CA CYS A 62 -12.21 14.01 -12.35
C CYS A 62 -12.24 13.16 -11.05
N LEU A 63 -11.37 13.42 -10.08
CA LEU A 63 -11.39 12.73 -8.80
C LEU A 63 -12.64 13.04 -7.99
N ARG A 64 -13.11 14.29 -8.00
CA ARG A 64 -14.38 14.67 -7.37
C ARG A 64 -15.56 13.94 -8.01
N GLN A 65 -15.63 13.94 -9.34
CA GLN A 65 -16.66 13.18 -10.05
C GLN A 65 -16.59 11.68 -9.74
N THR A 66 -15.40 11.09 -9.65
CA THR A 66 -15.22 9.69 -9.26
C THR A 66 -15.69 9.44 -7.83
N HIS A 67 -15.38 10.35 -6.90
CA HIS A 67 -15.86 10.27 -5.51
C HIS A 67 -17.41 10.26 -5.44
N ASP A 68 -18.08 11.07 -6.27
CA ASP A 68 -19.53 11.16 -6.33
C ASP A 68 -20.19 9.87 -6.90
N LEU A 69 -19.45 9.08 -7.68
CA LEU A 69 -19.90 7.78 -8.20
C LEU A 69 -19.84 6.64 -7.19
N LEU A 70 -19.09 6.79 -6.10
CA LEU A 70 -18.90 5.72 -5.11
C LEU A 70 -20.22 5.31 -4.44
N PRO A 71 -20.37 4.04 -4.05
CA PRO A 71 -21.36 3.65 -3.06
C PRO A 71 -21.21 4.48 -1.76
N ASP A 72 -22.32 4.77 -1.07
CA ASP A 72 -22.33 5.66 0.11
C ASP A 72 -21.38 5.23 1.24
N ASP A 73 -21.17 3.92 1.38
CA ASP A 73 -20.31 3.30 2.40
C ASP A 73 -18.93 2.88 1.88
N ALA A 74 -18.55 3.34 0.68
CA ALA A 74 -17.26 3.05 0.07
C ALA A 74 -16.30 4.25 0.18
N ARG A 75 -15.00 3.95 0.16
CA ARG A 75 -13.90 4.92 0.19
C ARG A 75 -13.07 4.84 -1.08
N MET A 76 -12.47 5.96 -1.45
CA MET A 76 -11.52 6.09 -2.54
C MET A 76 -10.12 6.27 -1.97
N LEU A 77 -9.19 5.43 -2.38
CA LEU A 77 -7.79 5.50 -1.96
C LEU A 77 -6.95 6.02 -3.13
N ILE A 78 -6.26 7.13 -2.93
CA ILE A 78 -5.40 7.75 -3.94
C ILE A 78 -3.96 7.34 -3.66
N GLU A 79 -3.42 6.54 -4.57
CA GLU A 79 -2.05 6.06 -4.54
C GLU A 79 -1.15 7.02 -5.30
N TYR A 80 0.00 7.35 -4.73
CA TYR A 80 1.02 8.16 -5.36
C TYR A 80 2.23 7.34 -5.76
N LYS A 81 2.93 7.82 -6.79
CA LYS A 81 4.19 7.24 -7.23
C LYS A 81 5.12 8.34 -7.73
N PHE A 82 6.34 8.38 -7.22
CA PHE A 82 7.23 9.51 -7.46
C PHE A 82 7.79 9.57 -8.88
N PHE A 83 7.83 8.43 -9.62
CA PHE A 83 8.23 8.41 -11.02
C PHE A 83 7.69 7.18 -11.75
N GLU A 84 7.64 7.28 -13.08
CA GLU A 84 7.51 6.18 -14.02
C GLU A 84 8.64 6.25 -15.06
N PRO A 85 9.17 5.09 -15.55
CA PRO A 85 10.19 5.11 -16.59
C PRO A 85 9.73 5.88 -17.83
N GLY A 86 10.58 6.81 -18.31
CA GLY A 86 10.29 7.62 -19.49
C GLY A 86 9.39 8.83 -19.24
N PHE A 87 9.01 9.13 -18.01
CA PHE A 87 8.25 10.32 -17.65
C PHE A 87 9.16 11.47 -17.23
N TYR A 88 8.76 12.67 -17.61
CA TYR A 88 9.32 13.92 -17.09
C TYR A 88 8.78 14.21 -15.69
N HIS A 89 7.47 13.98 -15.48
CA HIS A 89 6.83 14.00 -14.17
C HIS A 89 5.62 13.05 -14.14
N THR A 90 5.22 12.62 -12.93
CA THR A 90 3.95 11.96 -12.64
C THR A 90 2.99 12.96 -12.01
N ASP A 91 1.69 12.88 -12.32
CA ASP A 91 0.70 13.87 -11.84
C ASP A 91 0.35 13.70 -10.35
N VAL A 92 0.52 12.50 -9.80
CA VAL A 92 0.38 12.21 -8.35
C VAL A 92 1.72 11.69 -7.85
N ALA A 93 2.68 12.60 -7.67
CA ALA A 93 4.08 12.23 -7.47
C ALA A 93 4.47 11.89 -6.04
N ASP A 94 3.77 12.43 -5.05
CA ASP A 94 4.10 12.26 -3.63
C ASP A 94 2.86 12.26 -2.73
N TRP A 95 3.08 11.90 -1.46
CA TRP A 95 2.04 11.84 -0.45
C TRP A 95 1.34 13.19 -0.19
N GLY A 96 2.04 14.32 -0.34
CA GLY A 96 1.45 15.64 -0.16
C GLY A 96 0.50 16.01 -1.29
N MET A 97 0.83 15.65 -2.55
CA MET A 97 -0.08 15.76 -3.68
C MET A 97 -1.31 14.85 -3.51
N ALA A 98 -1.09 13.59 -3.09
CA ALA A 98 -2.18 12.65 -2.85
C ALA A 98 -3.12 13.14 -1.74
N LEU A 99 -2.59 13.67 -0.64
CA LEU A 99 -3.35 14.30 0.45
C LEU A 99 -4.17 15.49 -0.05
N HIS A 100 -3.56 16.36 -0.88
CA HIS A 100 -4.27 17.48 -1.48
C HIS A 100 -5.45 17.01 -2.34
N TYR A 101 -5.22 16.02 -3.22
CA TYR A 101 -6.26 15.47 -4.07
C TYR A 101 -7.36 14.76 -3.27
N ALA A 102 -7.01 14.01 -2.24
CA ALA A 102 -7.99 13.38 -1.37
C ALA A 102 -8.93 14.41 -0.74
N ARG A 103 -8.38 15.46 -0.14
CA ARG A 103 -9.17 16.55 0.46
C ARG A 103 -10.00 17.34 -0.55
N ALA A 104 -9.49 17.53 -1.76
CA ALA A 104 -10.22 18.21 -2.84
C ALA A 104 -11.36 17.36 -3.43
N SER A 105 -11.30 16.03 -3.28
CA SER A 105 -12.27 15.09 -3.85
C SER A 105 -13.50 14.91 -2.97
N GLY A 106 -13.34 14.81 -1.63
CA GLY A 106 -14.44 14.62 -0.69
C GLY A 106 -14.04 13.84 0.57
N GLU A 107 -14.97 13.74 1.52
CA GLU A 107 -14.71 13.17 2.86
C GLU A 107 -14.37 11.66 2.88
N ARG A 108 -14.69 10.94 1.81
CA ARG A 108 -14.45 9.49 1.67
C ARG A 108 -13.23 9.19 0.79
N ALA A 109 -12.39 10.21 0.52
CA ALA A 109 -11.15 10.06 -0.21
C ALA A 109 -9.96 10.15 0.76
N GLU A 110 -9.05 9.19 0.67
CA GLU A 110 -7.91 9.03 1.55
C GLU A 110 -6.66 8.66 0.73
N VAL A 111 -5.49 8.71 1.37
CA VAL A 111 -4.21 8.38 0.75
C VAL A 111 -3.89 6.91 0.93
N LEU A 112 -3.41 6.28 -0.14
CA LEU A 112 -2.81 4.95 -0.09
C LEU A 112 -1.28 5.10 -0.15
N VAL A 113 -0.60 4.46 0.79
CA VAL A 113 0.86 4.44 0.88
C VAL A 113 1.37 3.11 0.35
N ASP A 114 1.97 3.11 -0.84
CA ASP A 114 2.76 1.99 -1.33
C ASP A 114 4.21 2.13 -0.85
N LEU A 115 4.78 1.07 -0.24
CA LEU A 115 6.12 1.14 0.34
C LEU A 115 7.23 1.23 -0.73
N GLY A 116 6.98 0.75 -1.95
CA GLY A 116 7.88 0.83 -3.10
C GLY A 116 7.93 2.19 -3.77
N HIS A 117 6.90 3.02 -3.60
CA HIS A 117 6.69 4.27 -4.33
C HIS A 117 7.43 5.47 -3.73
N HIS A 118 8.60 5.26 -3.15
CA HIS A 118 9.39 6.31 -2.50
C HIS A 118 10.83 6.34 -3.02
N ALA A 119 11.39 7.53 -3.10
CA ALA A 119 12.81 7.69 -3.39
C ALA A 119 13.69 7.08 -2.27
N GLN A 120 14.93 6.78 -2.60
CA GLN A 120 15.90 6.29 -1.61
C GLN A 120 16.06 7.29 -0.46
N GLY A 121 16.08 6.77 0.77
CA GLY A 121 16.25 7.59 1.98
C GLY A 121 15.02 8.34 2.45
N VAL A 122 13.86 8.16 1.83
CA VAL A 122 12.59 8.72 2.35
C VAL A 122 12.20 7.97 3.63
N ASN A 123 11.87 8.73 4.66
CA ASN A 123 11.33 8.22 5.91
C ASN A 123 9.83 7.99 5.79
N ILE A 124 9.44 6.72 5.59
CA ILE A 124 8.03 6.36 5.34
C ILE A 124 7.22 6.41 6.64
N GLU A 125 7.78 6.00 7.78
CA GLU A 125 7.06 6.07 9.06
C GLU A 125 6.69 7.51 9.43
N HIS A 126 7.49 8.52 9.02
CA HIS A 126 7.13 9.93 9.19
C HIS A 126 5.93 10.33 8.32
N ILE A 127 5.90 9.88 7.05
CA ILE A 127 4.75 10.09 6.16
C ILE A 127 3.49 9.46 6.76
N VAL A 128 3.61 8.24 7.25
CA VAL A 128 2.52 7.51 7.91
C VAL A 128 2.01 8.25 9.13
N ALA A 129 2.91 8.69 10.02
CA ALA A 129 2.53 9.48 11.20
C ALA A 129 1.80 10.77 10.82
N PHE A 130 2.27 11.46 9.77
CA PHE A 130 1.63 12.68 9.28
C PHE A 130 0.22 12.40 8.76
N LEU A 131 0.06 11.40 7.89
CA LEU A 131 -1.24 11.05 7.32
C LEU A 131 -2.24 10.52 8.36
N LEU A 132 -1.75 9.87 9.43
CA LEU A 132 -2.55 9.46 10.58
C LEU A 132 -3.04 10.67 11.40
N ASP A 133 -2.18 11.66 11.63
CA ASP A 133 -2.55 12.89 12.34
C ASP A 133 -3.55 13.73 11.54
N GLU A 134 -3.43 13.72 10.20
CA GLU A 134 -4.37 14.36 9.28
C GLU A 134 -5.67 13.56 9.06
N GLU A 135 -5.80 12.37 9.68
CA GLU A 135 -6.96 11.46 9.52
C GLU A 135 -7.26 11.13 8.04
N CYS A 136 -6.20 10.96 7.24
CA CYS A 136 -6.30 10.75 5.80
C CYS A 136 -5.49 9.55 5.29
N LEU A 137 -5.02 8.67 6.19
CA LEU A 137 -4.40 7.40 5.81
C LEU A 137 -5.47 6.33 5.59
N GLY A 138 -5.74 5.98 4.34
CA GLY A 138 -6.76 5.00 3.97
C GLY A 138 -6.25 3.57 3.82
N GLY A 139 -4.99 3.39 3.46
CA GLY A 139 -4.44 2.04 3.27
C GLY A 139 -2.97 1.99 2.89
N PHE A 140 -2.51 0.75 2.80
CA PHE A 140 -1.16 0.41 2.37
C PHE A 140 -1.17 -0.59 1.23
N HIS A 141 -0.20 -0.47 0.33
CA HIS A 141 0.35 -1.55 -0.46
C HIS A 141 1.70 -1.97 0.13
N PHE A 142 1.75 -3.14 0.73
CA PHE A 142 2.96 -3.70 1.33
C PHE A 142 3.80 -4.42 0.29
N ASN A 143 5.04 -4.01 0.18
CA ASN A 143 6.11 -4.63 -0.58
C ASN A 143 7.46 -4.26 0.06
N ASN A 144 8.54 -4.39 -0.67
CA ASN A 144 9.83 -3.83 -0.32
C ASN A 144 10.55 -3.36 -1.57
N ARG A 145 11.35 -2.33 -1.43
CA ARG A 145 12.17 -1.76 -2.51
C ARG A 145 13.64 -1.76 -2.13
N LYS A 146 14.50 -1.74 -3.15
CA LYS A 146 15.92 -1.49 -2.99
C LYS A 146 16.40 -0.36 -3.88
N TYR A 147 16.06 -0.37 -5.15
CA TYR A 147 16.51 0.65 -6.11
C TYR A 147 15.42 1.65 -6.46
N ALA A 148 14.24 1.16 -6.74
CA ALA A 148 13.07 1.94 -7.10
C ALA A 148 11.82 1.14 -6.71
N ASP A 149 10.86 1.02 -7.61
CA ASP A 149 9.67 0.23 -7.45
C ASP A 149 9.96 -1.25 -7.83
N ASP A 150 10.69 -1.91 -6.95
CA ASP A 150 11.15 -3.29 -7.20
C ASP A 150 10.06 -4.32 -6.87
N ASP A 151 9.01 -3.95 -6.15
CA ASP A 151 7.92 -4.82 -5.69
C ASP A 151 8.39 -6.12 -5.04
N LEU A 152 9.45 -6.05 -4.24
CA LEU A 152 10.00 -7.21 -3.58
C LEU A 152 9.06 -7.70 -2.45
N THR A 153 9.22 -8.94 -2.05
CA THR A 153 8.50 -9.51 -0.90
C THR A 153 8.65 -8.62 0.32
N THR A 154 7.55 -8.27 0.97
CA THR A 154 7.53 -7.39 2.14
C THR A 154 8.52 -7.83 3.20
N GLY A 155 9.35 -6.91 3.67
CA GLY A 155 10.38 -7.15 4.68
C GLY A 155 11.60 -7.94 4.22
N SER A 156 11.73 -8.24 2.92
CA SER A 156 12.89 -9.00 2.39
C SER A 156 14.20 -8.20 2.40
N VAL A 157 14.11 -6.89 2.33
CA VAL A 157 15.26 -5.97 2.38
C VAL A 157 15.31 -5.21 3.70
N ASN A 158 14.18 -4.66 4.14
CA ASN A 158 14.11 -3.83 5.34
C ASN A 158 12.84 -4.11 6.15
N LEU A 159 12.87 -5.14 7.00
CA LEU A 159 11.76 -5.46 7.90
C LEU A 159 11.65 -4.44 9.06
N TYR A 160 12.76 -3.79 9.42
CA TYR A 160 12.77 -2.80 10.48
C TYR A 160 11.93 -1.56 10.12
N GLU A 161 11.94 -1.12 8.86
CA GLU A 161 11.08 -0.04 8.37
C GLU A 161 9.58 -0.39 8.57
N VAL A 162 9.19 -1.63 8.25
CA VAL A 162 7.80 -2.09 8.46
C VAL A 162 7.43 -2.07 9.95
N PHE A 163 8.35 -2.45 10.83
CA PHE A 163 8.18 -2.34 12.28
C PHE A 163 7.97 -0.88 12.72
N LEU A 164 8.77 0.06 12.22
CA LEU A 164 8.64 1.49 12.54
C LEU A 164 7.30 2.05 12.05
N ILE A 165 6.84 1.65 10.88
CA ILE A 165 5.52 2.02 10.35
C ILE A 165 4.41 1.54 11.30
N TYR A 166 4.44 0.28 11.71
CA TYR A 166 3.45 -0.25 12.66
C TYR A 166 3.53 0.43 14.02
N ARG A 167 4.71 0.81 14.48
CA ARG A 167 4.87 1.58 15.71
C ARG A 167 4.14 2.94 15.62
N GLU A 168 4.17 3.61 14.48
CA GLU A 168 3.39 4.85 14.30
C GLU A 168 1.88 4.58 14.27
N ILE A 169 1.44 3.49 13.67
CA ILE A 169 0.03 3.10 13.68
C ILE A 169 -0.43 2.84 15.11
N GLU A 170 0.33 2.09 15.91
CA GLU A 170 0.01 1.83 17.32
C GLU A 170 0.04 3.10 18.18
N ASN A 171 1.01 4.00 17.94
CA ASN A 171 1.07 5.30 18.60
C ASN A 171 -0.16 6.17 18.27
N ALA A 172 -0.64 6.15 17.04
CA ALA A 172 -1.86 6.85 16.64
C ALA A 172 -3.10 6.21 17.27
N ALA A 173 -3.17 4.87 17.27
CA ALA A 173 -4.27 4.13 17.90
C ALA A 173 -4.39 4.43 19.41
N ALA A 174 -3.27 4.52 20.12
CA ALA A 174 -3.23 4.92 21.55
C ALA A 174 -3.76 6.35 21.77
N ARG A 175 -3.76 7.18 20.74
CA ARG A 175 -4.32 8.55 20.76
C ARG A 175 -5.74 8.63 20.20
N GLY A 176 -6.38 7.50 19.91
CA GLY A 176 -7.71 7.42 19.33
C GLY A 176 -7.79 7.82 17.84
N ARG A 177 -6.65 7.76 17.12
CA ARG A 177 -6.54 8.01 15.69
C ARG A 177 -6.27 6.71 14.93
N GLY A 178 -6.27 6.75 13.63
CA GLY A 178 -5.92 5.58 12.79
C GLY A 178 -7.09 4.68 12.45
N GLY A 179 -8.19 5.25 12.07
CA GLY A 179 -9.46 4.68 11.63
C GLY A 179 -9.44 3.31 10.90
N ASN A 180 -10.12 3.21 9.78
CA ASN A 180 -10.26 1.97 9.02
C ASN A 180 -9.17 1.85 7.94
N ILE A 181 -7.95 1.45 8.33
CA ILE A 181 -6.81 1.29 7.42
C ILE A 181 -6.92 -0.03 6.67
N ALA A 182 -6.81 0.01 5.34
CA ALA A 182 -6.75 -1.18 4.49
C ALA A 182 -5.30 -1.68 4.39
N TYR A 183 -5.08 -2.97 4.63
CA TYR A 183 -3.77 -3.62 4.52
C TYR A 183 -3.77 -4.55 3.31
N MET A 184 -3.06 -4.17 2.26
CA MET A 184 -2.96 -4.90 1.01
C MET A 184 -1.50 -5.22 0.70
N ILE A 185 -1.25 -6.24 -0.10
CA ILE A 185 0.08 -6.60 -0.57
C ILE A 185 0.10 -6.38 -2.08
N ASP A 186 1.01 -5.54 -2.55
CA ASP A 186 1.31 -5.31 -3.94
C ASP A 186 2.78 -5.66 -4.19
N GLN A 187 3.04 -6.85 -4.73
CA GLN A 187 4.40 -7.34 -4.92
C GLN A 187 4.54 -8.16 -6.19
N SER A 188 5.72 -8.10 -6.82
CA SER A 188 6.04 -8.89 -7.99
C SER A 188 6.49 -10.32 -7.62
N HIS A 189 6.37 -11.25 -8.60
CA HIS A 189 6.66 -12.66 -8.40
C HIS A 189 7.48 -13.25 -9.56
N ILE A 190 8.57 -12.57 -9.94
CA ILE A 190 9.35 -12.99 -11.12
C ILE A 190 9.99 -14.37 -10.92
N VAL A 191 10.65 -14.58 -9.79
CA VAL A 191 11.41 -15.83 -9.53
C VAL A 191 10.89 -16.63 -8.33
N LYS A 192 10.00 -16.07 -7.51
CA LYS A 192 9.40 -16.78 -6.38
C LYS A 192 8.09 -17.42 -6.76
N PRO A 193 7.77 -18.65 -6.28
CA PRO A 193 6.41 -19.17 -6.35
C PRO A 193 5.43 -18.21 -5.69
N LYS A 194 4.36 -17.84 -6.41
CA LYS A 194 3.46 -16.72 -6.01
C LYS A 194 2.83 -16.91 -4.63
N VAL A 195 2.28 -18.11 -4.37
CA VAL A 195 1.62 -18.40 -3.08
C VAL A 195 2.62 -18.38 -1.92
N GLU A 196 3.79 -18.99 -2.09
CA GLU A 196 4.84 -19.00 -1.07
C GLU A 196 5.35 -17.59 -0.77
N ALA A 197 5.51 -16.75 -1.80
CA ALA A 197 5.92 -15.36 -1.64
C ALA A 197 4.86 -14.54 -0.88
N MET A 198 3.57 -14.76 -1.12
CA MET A 198 2.48 -14.14 -0.36
C MET A 198 2.47 -14.60 1.10
N ILE A 199 2.61 -15.91 1.36
CA ILE A 199 2.74 -16.44 2.72
C ILE A 199 3.93 -15.78 3.44
N GLN A 200 5.08 -15.67 2.77
CA GLN A 200 6.27 -15.04 3.34
C GLN A 200 6.03 -13.56 3.71
N SER A 201 5.38 -12.80 2.83
CA SER A 201 5.02 -11.40 3.12
C SER A 201 4.11 -11.27 4.34
N VAL A 202 3.05 -12.10 4.42
CA VAL A 202 2.15 -12.10 5.57
C VAL A 202 2.89 -12.44 6.87
N LEU A 203 3.79 -13.44 6.85
CA LEU A 203 4.59 -13.80 8.02
C LEU A 203 5.52 -12.66 8.47
N ASN A 204 6.12 -11.95 7.53
CA ASN A 204 6.96 -10.79 7.81
C ASN A 204 6.14 -9.63 8.40
N ILE A 205 4.98 -9.33 7.81
CA ILE A 205 4.05 -8.30 8.30
C ILE A 205 3.59 -8.63 9.73
N GLN A 206 3.14 -9.86 9.99
CA GLN A 206 2.76 -10.30 11.33
C GLN A 206 3.91 -10.17 12.34
N THR A 207 5.14 -10.45 11.92
CA THR A 207 6.32 -10.33 12.79
C THR A 207 6.60 -8.87 13.14
N ALA A 208 6.56 -7.96 12.16
CA ALA A 208 6.76 -6.54 12.38
C ALA A 208 5.66 -5.96 13.29
N PHE A 209 4.41 -6.28 13.02
CA PHE A 209 3.27 -5.86 13.82
C PHE A 209 3.36 -6.36 15.28
N ALA A 210 3.61 -7.66 15.49
CA ALA A 210 3.72 -8.21 16.84
C ALA A 210 4.84 -7.54 17.65
N ARG A 211 5.97 -7.21 17.02
CA ARG A 211 7.06 -6.46 17.65
C ARG A 211 6.67 -5.03 17.97
N ALA A 212 5.93 -4.37 17.08
CA ALA A 212 5.45 -3.00 17.32
C ALA A 212 4.53 -2.92 18.55
N LEU A 213 3.67 -3.93 18.76
CA LEU A 213 2.82 -4.05 19.94
C LEU A 213 3.60 -4.22 21.26
N LEU A 214 4.88 -4.63 21.19
CA LEU A 214 5.74 -4.80 22.37
C LEU A 214 6.52 -3.54 22.76
N VAL A 215 6.43 -2.46 21.98
CA VAL A 215 7.09 -1.20 22.30
C VAL A 215 6.48 -0.60 23.56
N ASP A 216 7.30 -0.37 24.57
CA ASP A 216 6.89 0.37 25.76
C ASP A 216 6.73 1.85 25.44
N LEU A 217 5.50 2.25 25.11
CA LEU A 217 5.18 3.62 24.73
C LEU A 217 5.39 4.62 25.88
N GLU A 218 5.26 4.21 27.14
CA GLU A 218 5.49 5.06 28.28
C GLU A 218 6.99 5.37 28.44
N ALA A 219 7.82 4.34 28.42
CA ALA A 219 9.27 4.48 28.47
C ALA A 219 9.80 5.26 27.25
N LEU A 220 9.27 5.01 26.06
CA LEU A 220 9.64 5.76 24.85
C LEU A 220 9.29 7.25 24.99
N THR A 221 8.09 7.56 25.47
CA THR A 221 7.64 8.96 25.68
C THR A 221 8.48 9.66 26.73
N ALA A 222 8.84 8.98 27.82
CA ALA A 222 9.72 9.52 28.86
C ALA A 222 11.10 9.89 28.28
N ALA A 223 11.73 8.96 27.57
CA ALA A 223 13.04 9.18 26.93
C ALA A 223 12.99 10.34 25.92
N GLN A 224 11.94 10.41 25.11
CA GLN A 224 11.72 11.53 24.17
C GLN A 224 11.56 12.88 24.88
N SER A 225 10.84 12.91 25.99
CA SER A 225 10.61 14.13 26.77
C SER A 225 11.88 14.67 27.43
N GLU A 226 12.79 13.77 27.78
CA GLU A 226 14.11 14.08 28.37
C GLU A 226 15.18 14.33 27.29
N ALA A 227 14.83 14.20 26.00
CA ALA A 227 15.75 14.22 24.86
C ALA A 227 16.87 13.17 24.97
N ASP A 228 16.61 12.05 25.65
CA ASP A 228 17.49 10.90 25.73
C ASP A 228 17.32 10.02 24.49
N THR A 229 18.02 10.38 23.41
CA THR A 229 17.93 9.69 22.14
C THR A 229 18.48 8.27 22.18
N VAL A 230 19.44 7.98 23.06
CA VAL A 230 20.00 6.64 23.25
C VAL A 230 18.95 5.72 23.88
N MET A 231 18.32 6.15 24.98
CA MET A 231 17.26 5.36 25.60
C MET A 231 16.04 5.20 24.73
N ALA A 232 15.65 6.22 23.95
CA ALA A 232 14.56 6.10 23.00
C ALA A 232 14.83 5.02 21.94
N GLU A 233 16.07 4.95 21.42
CA GLU A 233 16.48 3.89 20.49
C GLU A 233 16.52 2.51 21.16
N GLU A 234 17.03 2.40 22.40
CA GLU A 234 17.09 1.14 23.14
C GLU A 234 15.70 0.58 23.46
N VAL A 235 14.70 1.42 23.73
CA VAL A 235 13.30 0.98 23.90
C VAL A 235 12.77 0.33 22.61
N LEU A 236 13.01 0.94 21.46
CA LEU A 236 12.63 0.35 20.17
C LEU A 236 13.39 -0.96 19.90
N ARG A 237 14.69 -0.98 20.19
CA ARG A 237 15.54 -2.15 20.00
C ARG A 237 15.10 -3.33 20.86
N ALA A 238 14.75 -3.11 22.13
CA ALA A 238 14.25 -4.15 23.01
C ALA A 238 13.00 -4.86 22.45
N ALA A 239 12.06 -4.10 21.89
CA ALA A 239 10.89 -4.66 21.21
C ALA A 239 11.28 -5.39 19.91
N TRP A 240 12.15 -4.79 19.10
CA TRP A 240 12.61 -5.37 17.85
C TRP A 240 13.36 -6.70 18.03
N ASP A 241 14.23 -6.81 19.01
CA ASP A 241 15.04 -8.01 19.26
C ASP A 241 14.24 -9.15 19.92
N THR A 242 13.00 -8.89 20.35
CA THR A 242 12.14 -9.93 20.95
C THR A 242 11.74 -10.97 19.91
N ASP A 243 11.95 -12.26 20.26
CA ASP A 243 11.50 -13.37 19.42
C ASP A 243 9.99 -13.60 19.58
N VAL A 244 9.22 -13.09 18.64
CA VAL A 244 7.76 -13.23 18.60
C VAL A 244 7.26 -14.50 17.86
N ARG A 245 8.17 -15.32 17.30
CA ARG A 245 7.78 -16.51 16.52
C ARG A 245 6.96 -17.52 17.32
N PRO A 246 7.29 -17.86 18.60
CA PRO A 246 6.47 -18.77 19.40
C PRO A 246 5.06 -18.21 19.67
N LEU A 247 4.95 -16.90 19.94
CA LEU A 247 3.66 -16.22 20.13
C LEU A 247 2.82 -16.29 18.86
N LEU A 248 3.39 -15.93 17.71
CA LEU A 248 2.69 -15.95 16.43
C LEU A 248 2.25 -17.37 16.01
N ALA A 249 3.09 -18.39 16.26
CA ALA A 249 2.73 -19.78 16.04
C ALA A 249 1.51 -20.18 16.90
N ARG A 250 1.50 -19.78 18.15
CA ARG A 250 0.36 -20.04 19.05
C ARG A 250 -0.91 -19.33 18.61
N VAL A 251 -0.84 -18.05 18.24
CA VAL A 251 -1.99 -17.28 17.75
C VAL A 251 -2.58 -17.93 16.50
N ARG A 252 -1.74 -18.39 15.55
CA ARG A 252 -2.22 -19.09 14.36
C ARG A 252 -2.97 -20.36 14.70
N ILE A 253 -2.45 -21.18 15.63
CA ILE A 253 -3.13 -22.39 16.10
C ILE A 253 -4.50 -22.04 16.70
N ASP A 254 -4.55 -21.04 17.57
CA ASP A 254 -5.78 -20.62 18.24
C ASP A 254 -6.84 -20.09 17.24
N LEU A 255 -6.40 -19.57 16.09
CA LEU A 255 -7.25 -19.15 14.98
C LEU A 255 -7.54 -20.27 13.96
N GLY A 256 -7.12 -21.51 14.21
CA GLY A 256 -7.33 -22.66 13.33
C GLY A 256 -6.41 -22.73 12.12
N ALA A 257 -5.31 -21.97 12.12
CA ALA A 257 -4.30 -22.00 11.07
C ALA A 257 -3.07 -22.83 11.50
N ALA A 258 -2.21 -23.17 10.53
CA ALA A 258 -0.97 -23.89 10.80
C ALA A 258 0.03 -23.02 11.59
N ALA A 259 0.75 -23.62 12.53
CA ALA A 259 1.83 -22.95 13.27
C ALA A 259 2.91 -22.41 12.33
N ASP A 260 3.31 -23.21 11.33
CA ASP A 260 4.18 -22.85 10.21
C ASP A 260 3.39 -22.95 8.90
N PRO A 261 2.83 -21.84 8.40
CA PRO A 261 2.01 -21.86 7.19
C PRO A 261 2.79 -22.22 5.92
N LEU A 262 4.09 -21.89 5.84
CA LEU A 262 4.90 -22.20 4.67
C LEU A 262 5.19 -23.70 4.57
N ALA A 263 5.57 -24.32 5.69
CA ALA A 263 5.74 -25.77 5.75
C ALA A 263 4.43 -26.50 5.44
N ALA A 264 3.33 -26.10 6.05
CA ALA A 264 2.01 -26.70 5.82
C ALA A 264 1.56 -26.56 4.35
N TYR A 265 1.79 -25.41 3.71
CA TYR A 265 1.49 -25.23 2.30
C TYR A 265 2.28 -26.21 1.41
N ARG A 266 3.58 -26.36 1.65
CA ARG A 266 4.45 -27.30 0.89
C ARG A 266 4.03 -28.75 1.10
N GLU A 267 3.73 -29.13 2.35
CA GLU A 267 3.29 -30.49 2.70
C GLU A 267 1.91 -30.83 2.11
N SER A 268 1.07 -29.83 1.84
CA SER A 268 -0.27 -30.04 1.28
C SER A 268 -0.26 -30.56 -0.17
N GLY A 269 0.84 -30.43 -0.92
CA GLY A 269 0.92 -30.74 -2.34
C GLY A 269 -0.02 -29.90 -3.22
N TYR A 270 -0.53 -28.77 -2.69
CA TYR A 270 -1.51 -27.93 -3.40
C TYR A 270 -0.99 -27.44 -4.75
N PHE A 271 0.29 -27.03 -4.80
CA PHE A 271 0.88 -26.50 -6.02
C PHE A 271 0.88 -27.55 -7.14
N GLU A 272 1.34 -28.77 -6.85
CA GLU A 272 1.40 -29.88 -7.80
C GLU A 272 0.02 -30.27 -8.27
N HIS A 273 -0.94 -30.34 -7.35
CA HIS A 273 -2.33 -30.67 -7.66
C HIS A 273 -2.96 -29.64 -8.62
N ILE A 274 -2.83 -28.35 -8.34
CA ILE A 274 -3.35 -27.28 -9.20
C ILE A 274 -2.62 -27.21 -10.53
N ALA A 275 -1.30 -27.43 -10.56
CA ALA A 275 -0.52 -27.48 -11.79
C ALA A 275 -1.03 -28.59 -12.71
N GLN A 276 -1.29 -29.79 -12.17
CA GLN A 276 -1.87 -30.90 -12.93
C GLN A 276 -3.26 -30.59 -13.49
N GLN A 277 -4.14 -30.00 -12.68
CA GLN A 277 -5.49 -29.59 -13.12
C GLN A 277 -5.47 -28.55 -14.25
N ARG A 278 -4.46 -27.67 -14.26
CA ARG A 278 -4.34 -26.56 -15.22
C ARG A 278 -3.44 -26.87 -16.43
N GLN A 279 -2.81 -28.01 -16.50
CA GLN A 279 -1.92 -28.39 -17.64
C GLN A 279 -2.60 -28.22 -19.00
N GLY A 280 -3.84 -28.61 -19.16
CA GLY A 280 -4.59 -28.44 -20.41
C GLY A 280 -4.97 -26.98 -20.75
N VAL A 281 -4.89 -26.05 -19.79
CA VAL A 281 -5.19 -24.62 -19.98
C VAL A 281 -3.93 -23.84 -20.35
N LEU A 282 -2.76 -24.27 -19.85
CA LEU A 282 -1.48 -23.58 -20.07
C LEU A 282 -0.91 -23.82 -21.48
N GLU A 283 -1.23 -24.95 -22.13
CA GLU A 283 -0.83 -25.19 -23.52
C GLU A 283 -1.49 -24.19 -24.50
N GLY A 284 -2.65 -23.63 -24.15
CA GLY A 284 -3.30 -22.57 -24.93
C GLY A 284 -2.82 -21.14 -24.65
N ALA A 285 -2.15 -20.92 -23.51
CA ALA A 285 -1.68 -19.58 -23.07
C ALA A 285 -0.20 -19.32 -23.40
N ALA A 286 0.54 -20.29 -23.89
CA ALA A 286 1.97 -20.18 -24.23
C ALA A 286 2.28 -19.34 -25.49
N SER A 287 1.28 -18.66 -26.06
CA SER A 287 1.46 -17.78 -27.25
C SER A 287 1.65 -16.31 -26.93
N TRP A 288 1.81 -15.94 -25.67
CA TRP A 288 2.10 -14.55 -25.25
C TRP A 288 3.45 -14.51 -24.51
N GLY A 289 4.52 -14.59 -25.27
CA GLY A 289 5.89 -14.33 -24.84
C GLY A 289 6.43 -13.11 -25.57
#